data_caf1c88714951dcebcc5758316cfacba
#
_entry.id   caf1c88714951dcebcc5758316cfacba
#
_cell.length_a   1.000
_cell.length_b   1.000
_cell.length_c   1.000
_cell.angle_alpha   90.00
_cell.angle_beta   90.00
_cell.angle_gamma   90.00
#
_symmetry.space_group_name_H-M   'P 1'
#
loop_
_entity.id
_entity.type
_entity.pdbx_description
1 polymer ?
#
loop_
_entity_poly.entity_id
_entity_poly.type
_entity_poly.pdbx_seq_one_letter_code
_entity_poly.pdbx_strand_id
1 'polypeptide(L)'
;MTILVYSMPFLLYLCSSIFSTVLVINASISGATPFFVSLIGVSYGMGMMLTAGTFSRIKIQKKYCTNLIYVEAVLQLIIAAACLIFLPPEMSLFYSFLYGCSATIFFVCFQSSLDVVSKDLPVTLSGALFIFSWSLGFALGPTITGMIYKFDYKLGFYFVIVVSVIMFILFYLSRHLRFKANNKKINWNMPFMRAPRYKVHIGWLVIFVGAMVLHTLRFMFLDYGIKVIGFSEADSSLLVGSLSAFMAVGSLSSAFCLRFLEKKRVFTIVGILTPAALLLITFTRNFWLFLVAFMFLGFVSGFGYFFGLYYALADQDNAPRNVAVNEALTGVAALFIPFVVGYLASNFSYFVGFLFMMTVSLICYIIAIYIMWQKKRRALLKEKFNKMIDDIDSKYIDKTL
;
A
#
# COMPACT_ATOMS: atom_id res chain seq x y z
N MET A 1 18.57 -7.17 15.93
CA MET A 1 17.20 -7.69 15.97
C MET A 1 16.27 -6.90 15.05
N THR A 2 16.14 -5.58 15.19
CA THR A 2 15.26 -4.72 14.36
C THR A 2 15.49 -4.90 12.85
N ILE A 3 16.75 -4.90 12.38
CA ILE A 3 17.09 -5.09 10.96
C ILE A 3 16.56 -6.44 10.44
N LEU A 4 16.76 -7.53 11.17
CA LEU A 4 16.31 -8.87 10.77
C LEU A 4 14.78 -8.92 10.62
N VAL A 5 14.06 -8.27 11.51
CA VAL A 5 12.59 -8.24 11.47
C VAL A 5 12.10 -7.46 10.26
N TYR A 6 12.66 -6.29 9.99
CA TYR A 6 12.24 -5.46 8.85
C TYR A 6 12.81 -5.93 7.51
N SER A 7 13.82 -6.82 7.48
CA SER A 7 14.22 -7.47 6.23
C SER A 7 13.17 -8.45 5.69
N MET A 8 12.28 -8.96 6.51
CA MET A 8 11.26 -9.91 6.10
C MET A 8 10.21 -9.29 5.14
N PRO A 9 9.55 -8.15 5.47
CA PRO A 9 8.68 -7.47 4.52
C PRO A 9 9.41 -7.08 3.22
N PHE A 10 10.68 -6.70 3.32
CA PHE A 10 11.50 -6.38 2.16
C PHE A 10 11.66 -7.59 1.22
N LEU A 11 12.10 -8.73 1.73
CA LEU A 11 12.32 -9.94 0.93
C LEU A 11 11.03 -10.47 0.33
N LEU A 12 9.95 -10.49 1.10
CA LEU A 12 8.63 -10.89 0.62
C LEU A 12 8.18 -10.05 -0.57
N TYR A 13 8.30 -8.72 -0.43
CA TYR A 13 7.86 -7.83 -1.48
C TYR A 13 8.82 -7.75 -2.67
N LEU A 14 10.08 -8.02 -2.45
CA LEU A 14 11.03 -8.27 -3.53
C LEU A 14 10.56 -9.46 -4.39
N CYS A 15 10.21 -10.60 -3.76
CA CYS A 15 9.63 -11.75 -4.46
C CYS A 15 8.32 -11.38 -5.17
N SER A 16 7.39 -10.72 -4.46
CA SER A 16 6.09 -10.35 -5.00
C SER A 16 6.19 -9.42 -6.21
N SER A 17 7.11 -8.49 -6.17
CA SER A 17 7.28 -7.54 -7.27
C SER A 17 7.98 -8.15 -8.47
N ILE A 18 9.01 -8.98 -8.28
CA ILE A 18 9.63 -9.76 -9.35
C ILE A 18 8.58 -10.63 -10.03
N PHE A 19 7.88 -11.45 -9.25
CA PHE A 19 6.86 -12.36 -9.73
C PHE A 19 5.82 -11.66 -10.61
N SER A 20 5.17 -10.62 -10.08
CA SER A 20 4.14 -9.90 -10.82
C SER A 20 4.67 -9.15 -12.03
N THR A 21 5.91 -8.61 -11.98
CA THR A 21 6.52 -7.92 -13.11
C THR A 21 6.82 -8.90 -14.25
N VAL A 22 7.32 -10.10 -13.94
CA VAL A 22 7.51 -11.16 -14.95
C VAL A 22 6.20 -11.51 -15.63
N LEU A 23 5.12 -11.73 -14.85
CA LEU A 23 3.80 -12.05 -15.43
C LEU A 23 3.29 -10.96 -16.37
N VAL A 24 3.42 -9.69 -15.96
CA VAL A 24 2.94 -8.55 -16.76
C VAL A 24 3.77 -8.38 -18.04
N ILE A 25 5.10 -8.40 -17.95
CA ILE A 25 5.96 -8.27 -19.12
C ILE A 25 5.71 -9.43 -20.10
N ASN A 26 5.63 -10.67 -19.59
CA ASN A 26 5.37 -11.84 -20.41
C ASN A 26 4.02 -11.74 -21.14
N ALA A 27 2.95 -11.35 -20.45
CA ALA A 27 1.65 -11.11 -21.09
C ALA A 27 1.71 -9.98 -22.10
N SER A 28 2.39 -8.87 -21.77
CA SER A 28 2.53 -7.71 -22.66
C SER A 28 3.24 -8.06 -23.96
N ILE A 29 4.40 -8.72 -23.88
CA ILE A 29 5.19 -9.12 -25.05
C ILE A 29 4.47 -10.21 -25.88
N SER A 30 3.72 -11.10 -25.23
CA SER A 30 2.89 -12.12 -25.89
C SER A 30 1.68 -11.53 -26.63
N GLY A 31 1.52 -10.21 -26.67
CA GLY A 31 0.45 -9.54 -27.39
C GLY A 31 -0.91 -9.53 -26.68
N ALA A 32 -0.96 -9.85 -25.38
CA ALA A 32 -2.19 -9.79 -24.60
C ALA A 32 -2.81 -8.39 -24.63
N THR A 33 -4.13 -8.31 -24.58
CA THR A 33 -4.83 -7.01 -24.56
C THR A 33 -4.54 -6.27 -23.24
N PRO A 34 -4.63 -4.92 -23.20
CA PRO A 34 -4.52 -4.15 -21.97
C PRO A 34 -5.49 -4.63 -20.88
N PHE A 35 -6.68 -5.06 -21.26
CA PHE A 35 -7.66 -5.64 -20.36
C PHE A 35 -7.14 -6.93 -19.71
N PHE A 36 -6.58 -7.85 -20.51
CA PHE A 36 -6.01 -9.09 -19.97
C PHE A 36 -4.86 -8.79 -18.99
N VAL A 37 -3.96 -7.87 -19.34
CA VAL A 37 -2.86 -7.44 -18.45
C VAL A 37 -3.42 -6.88 -17.15
N SER A 38 -4.49 -6.08 -17.21
CA SER A 38 -5.14 -5.57 -16.00
C SER A 38 -5.73 -6.67 -15.12
N LEU A 39 -6.25 -7.75 -15.74
CA LEU A 39 -6.81 -8.88 -15.00
C LEU A 39 -5.76 -9.62 -14.16
N ILE A 40 -4.47 -9.55 -14.50
CA ILE A 40 -3.39 -10.05 -13.63
C ILE A 40 -3.39 -9.27 -12.30
N GLY A 41 -3.47 -7.94 -12.36
CA GLY A 41 -3.57 -7.09 -11.16
C GLY A 41 -4.89 -7.30 -10.40
N VAL A 42 -6.00 -7.43 -11.11
CA VAL A 42 -7.33 -7.73 -10.55
C VAL A 42 -7.32 -9.05 -9.79
N SER A 43 -6.74 -10.10 -10.36
CA SER A 43 -6.62 -11.42 -9.74
C SER A 43 -5.80 -11.36 -8.45
N TYR A 44 -4.68 -10.64 -8.47
CA TYR A 44 -3.88 -10.35 -7.28
C TYR A 44 -4.71 -9.64 -6.20
N GLY A 45 -5.38 -8.55 -6.57
CA GLY A 45 -6.25 -7.78 -5.66
C GLY A 45 -7.42 -8.60 -5.09
N MET A 46 -8.02 -9.49 -5.91
CA MET A 46 -9.07 -10.41 -5.46
C MET A 46 -8.55 -11.39 -4.42
N GLY A 47 -7.36 -11.97 -4.64
CA GLY A 47 -6.68 -12.81 -3.65
C GLY A 47 -6.45 -12.07 -2.34
N MET A 48 -5.95 -10.83 -2.40
CA MET A 48 -5.78 -9.98 -1.23
C MET A 48 -7.11 -9.72 -0.49
N MET A 49 -8.13 -9.29 -1.20
CA MET A 49 -9.43 -8.92 -0.63
C MET A 49 -10.11 -10.11 0.05
N LEU A 50 -10.13 -11.27 -0.60
CA LEU A 50 -10.76 -12.47 -0.04
C LEU A 50 -10.02 -12.98 1.19
N THR A 51 -8.69 -12.99 1.14
CA THR A 51 -7.87 -13.40 2.28
C THR A 51 -8.01 -12.44 3.45
N ALA A 52 -7.87 -11.12 3.24
CA ALA A 52 -8.05 -10.13 4.30
C ALA A 52 -9.47 -10.18 4.87
N GLY A 53 -10.49 -10.31 4.03
CA GLY A 53 -11.89 -10.47 4.44
C GLY A 53 -12.12 -11.70 5.32
N THR A 54 -11.49 -12.82 4.99
CA THR A 54 -11.52 -14.04 5.81
C THR A 54 -10.84 -13.81 7.16
N PHE A 55 -9.65 -13.25 7.16
CA PHE A 55 -8.91 -12.96 8.38
C PHE A 55 -9.60 -11.91 9.28
N SER A 56 -10.36 -10.97 8.73
CA SER A 56 -11.14 -10.02 9.51
C SER A 56 -12.27 -10.66 10.31
N ARG A 57 -12.80 -11.80 9.82
CA ARG A 57 -13.86 -12.57 10.49
C ARG A 57 -13.32 -13.59 11.48
N ILE A 58 -12.17 -14.17 11.18
CA ILE A 58 -11.50 -15.16 12.03
C ILE A 58 -10.55 -14.40 12.96
N LYS A 59 -10.85 -14.34 14.25
CA LYS A 59 -9.94 -13.74 15.26
C LYS A 59 -8.66 -14.57 15.38
N ILE A 60 -7.69 -14.32 14.50
CA ILE A 60 -6.41 -15.03 14.52
C ILE A 60 -5.66 -14.66 15.77
N GLN A 61 -5.33 -15.66 16.58
CA GLN A 61 -4.50 -15.47 17.75
C GLN A 61 -3.05 -15.24 17.29
N LYS A 62 -2.38 -14.24 17.87
CA LYS A 62 -0.97 -13.89 17.56
C LYS A 62 -0.01 -15.11 17.58
N LYS A 63 -0.30 -16.13 18.39
CA LYS A 63 0.50 -17.37 18.47
C LYS A 63 0.55 -18.15 17.15
N TYR A 64 -0.48 -18.03 16.29
CA TYR A 64 -0.53 -18.70 15.00
C TYR A 64 0.09 -17.88 13.87
N CYS A 65 0.29 -16.58 14.07
CA CYS A 65 0.85 -15.70 13.04
C CYS A 65 2.22 -16.16 12.55
N THR A 66 3.08 -16.64 13.45
CA THR A 66 4.41 -17.17 13.07
C THR A 66 4.27 -18.37 12.13
N ASN A 67 3.40 -19.32 12.45
CA ASN A 67 3.21 -20.51 11.61
C ASN A 67 2.63 -20.12 10.23
N LEU A 68 1.70 -19.16 10.18
CA LEU A 68 1.12 -18.68 8.94
C LEU A 68 2.15 -17.98 8.04
N ILE A 69 3.12 -17.30 8.62
CA ILE A 69 4.24 -16.70 7.86
C ILE A 69 5.13 -17.80 7.23
N TYR A 70 5.35 -18.93 7.91
CA TYR A 70 6.05 -20.07 7.30
C TYR A 70 5.25 -20.68 6.14
N VAL A 71 3.95 -20.85 6.32
CA VAL A 71 3.05 -21.34 5.26
C VAL A 71 3.12 -20.41 4.04
N GLU A 72 3.17 -19.12 4.26
CA GLU A 72 3.29 -18.13 3.19
C GLU A 72 4.58 -18.30 2.38
N ALA A 73 5.74 -18.40 3.04
CA ALA A 73 7.03 -18.59 2.37
C ALA A 73 7.07 -19.87 1.52
N VAL A 74 6.45 -20.97 2.03
CA VAL A 74 6.33 -22.23 1.28
C VAL A 74 5.37 -22.07 0.09
N LEU A 75 4.25 -21.37 0.25
CA LEU A 75 3.32 -21.11 -0.85
C LEU A 75 3.96 -20.31 -1.98
N GLN A 76 4.74 -19.27 -1.68
CA GLN A 76 5.47 -18.51 -2.69
C GLN A 76 6.43 -19.39 -3.49
N LEU A 77 7.18 -20.25 -2.80
CA LEU A 77 8.09 -21.19 -3.43
C LEU A 77 7.35 -22.17 -4.36
N ILE A 78 6.24 -22.74 -3.91
CA ILE A 78 5.41 -23.65 -4.72
C ILE A 78 4.86 -22.94 -5.96
N ILE A 79 4.33 -21.73 -5.80
CA ILE A 79 3.76 -20.96 -6.91
C ILE A 79 4.84 -20.62 -7.94
N ALA A 80 6.01 -20.15 -7.49
CA ALA A 80 7.12 -19.84 -8.39
C ALA A 80 7.64 -21.08 -9.14
N ALA A 81 7.75 -22.22 -8.46
CA ALA A 81 8.13 -23.49 -9.07
C ALA A 81 7.07 -23.97 -10.11
N ALA A 82 5.78 -23.81 -9.81
CA ALA A 82 4.71 -24.15 -10.75
C ALA A 82 4.77 -23.28 -12.01
N CYS A 83 5.09 -21.99 -11.89
CA CYS A 83 5.27 -21.10 -13.04
C CYS A 83 6.46 -21.49 -13.95
N LEU A 84 7.53 -22.08 -13.38
CA LEU A 84 8.65 -22.60 -14.19
C LEU A 84 8.25 -23.80 -15.04
N ILE A 85 7.32 -24.61 -14.56
CA ILE A 85 6.88 -25.84 -15.23
C ILE A 85 5.79 -25.54 -16.27
N PHE A 86 4.83 -24.68 -15.92
CA PHE A 86 3.66 -24.43 -16.76
C PHE A 86 3.13 -23.01 -16.58
N LEU A 87 3.37 -22.14 -17.59
CA LEU A 87 2.94 -20.75 -17.58
C LEU A 87 2.26 -20.34 -18.89
N PRO A 88 1.12 -20.92 -19.28
CA PRO A 88 0.31 -20.33 -20.35
C PRO A 88 -0.31 -19.00 -19.86
N PRO A 89 -0.67 -18.08 -20.76
CA PRO A 89 -1.17 -16.75 -20.40
C PRO A 89 -2.34 -16.79 -19.40
N GLU A 90 -3.29 -17.70 -19.57
CA GLU A 90 -4.47 -17.82 -18.69
C GLU A 90 -4.10 -18.19 -17.26
N MET A 91 -3.10 -19.04 -17.08
CA MET A 91 -2.61 -19.45 -15.77
C MET A 91 -1.94 -18.30 -15.01
N SER A 92 -1.49 -17.24 -15.69
CA SER A 92 -0.98 -16.03 -15.05
C SER A 92 -2.01 -15.42 -14.11
N LEU A 93 -3.30 -15.49 -14.45
CA LEU A 93 -4.39 -14.97 -13.58
C LEU A 93 -4.52 -15.83 -12.31
N PHE A 94 -4.49 -17.16 -12.46
CA PHE A 94 -4.60 -18.06 -11.33
C PHE A 94 -3.40 -17.95 -10.38
N TYR A 95 -2.19 -17.92 -10.92
CA TYR A 95 -0.98 -17.75 -10.12
C TYR A 95 -0.93 -16.38 -9.44
N SER A 96 -1.37 -15.32 -10.12
CA SER A 96 -1.47 -13.99 -9.53
C SER A 96 -2.47 -13.96 -8.37
N PHE A 97 -3.62 -14.63 -8.50
CA PHE A 97 -4.59 -14.79 -7.43
C PHE A 97 -4.01 -15.51 -6.21
N LEU A 98 -3.38 -16.66 -6.42
CA LEU A 98 -2.75 -17.42 -5.33
C LEU A 98 -1.66 -16.61 -4.63
N TYR A 99 -0.89 -15.86 -5.42
CA TYR A 99 0.17 -15.01 -4.88
C TYR A 99 -0.39 -13.85 -4.05
N GLY A 100 -1.50 -13.25 -4.48
CA GLY A 100 -2.24 -12.26 -3.70
C GLY A 100 -2.74 -12.81 -2.36
N CYS A 101 -3.27 -14.05 -2.37
CA CYS A 101 -3.66 -14.75 -1.13
C CYS A 101 -2.46 -14.95 -0.19
N SER A 102 -1.35 -15.44 -0.73
CA SER A 102 -0.12 -15.73 0.02
C SER A 102 0.44 -14.45 0.67
N ALA A 103 0.66 -13.40 -0.12
CA ALA A 103 1.18 -12.14 0.37
C ALA A 103 0.33 -11.52 1.49
N THR A 104 -0.99 -11.65 1.40
CA THR A 104 -1.92 -11.10 2.42
C THR A 104 -1.85 -11.85 3.74
N ILE A 105 -1.60 -13.16 3.72
CA ILE A 105 -1.36 -13.93 4.95
C ILE A 105 -0.21 -13.30 5.74
N PHE A 106 0.91 -13.01 5.08
CA PHE A 106 2.05 -12.35 5.73
C PHE A 106 1.66 -10.97 6.27
N PHE A 107 1.02 -10.14 5.43
CA PHE A 107 0.68 -8.77 5.80
C PHE A 107 -0.13 -8.69 7.07
N VAL A 108 -1.23 -9.43 7.11
CA VAL A 108 -2.13 -9.44 8.27
C VAL A 108 -1.40 -9.97 9.51
N CYS A 109 -0.64 -11.05 9.37
CA CYS A 109 0.10 -11.62 10.49
C CYS A 109 1.21 -10.70 11.00
N PHE A 110 1.98 -10.09 10.10
CA PHE A 110 3.08 -9.22 10.47
C PHE A 110 2.59 -7.91 11.10
N GLN A 111 1.62 -7.23 10.49
CA GLN A 111 1.05 -6.00 11.03
C GLN A 111 0.39 -6.22 12.39
N SER A 112 -0.34 -7.33 12.57
CA SER A 112 -0.95 -7.69 13.86
C SER A 112 0.09 -7.95 14.95
N SER A 113 1.34 -8.19 14.58
CA SER A 113 2.45 -8.48 15.48
C SER A 113 3.43 -7.30 15.63
N LEU A 114 3.20 -6.19 14.95
CA LEU A 114 4.10 -5.02 14.97
C LEU A 114 4.39 -4.52 16.39
N ASP A 115 3.40 -4.54 17.29
CA ASP A 115 3.51 -4.17 18.69
C ASP A 115 4.49 -5.06 19.49
N VAL A 116 4.62 -6.31 19.09
CA VAL A 116 5.53 -7.29 19.72
C VAL A 116 6.93 -7.21 19.13
N VAL A 117 6.99 -6.99 17.82
CA VAL A 117 8.21 -6.97 17.03
C VAL A 117 9.04 -5.71 17.27
N SER A 118 8.37 -4.59 17.54
CA SER A 118 8.99 -3.26 17.66
C SER A 118 9.02 -2.73 19.10
N LYS A 119 9.31 -3.59 20.08
CA LYS A 119 9.23 -3.28 21.53
C LYS A 119 9.83 -1.95 21.95
N ASP A 120 10.88 -1.50 21.27
CA ASP A 120 11.68 -0.34 21.63
C ASP A 120 11.46 0.86 20.69
N LEU A 121 10.58 0.71 19.68
CA LEU A 121 10.33 1.75 18.69
C LEU A 121 8.95 2.39 18.88
N PRO A 122 8.84 3.71 18.67
CA PRO A 122 7.54 4.36 18.58
C PRO A 122 6.69 3.73 17.47
N VAL A 123 5.38 3.57 17.68
CA VAL A 123 4.46 2.98 16.69
C VAL A 123 4.51 3.71 15.35
N THR A 124 4.68 5.03 15.37
CA THR A 124 4.86 5.85 14.16
C THR A 124 6.08 5.43 13.35
N LEU A 125 7.23 5.28 14.01
CA LEU A 125 8.47 4.87 13.35
C LEU A 125 8.40 3.39 12.94
N SER A 126 7.81 2.54 13.77
CA SER A 126 7.60 1.13 13.47
C SER A 126 6.74 0.92 12.22
N GLY A 127 5.61 1.62 12.12
CA GLY A 127 4.75 1.60 10.93
C GLY A 127 5.45 2.15 9.69
N ALA A 128 6.20 3.26 9.83
CA ALA A 128 6.97 3.83 8.73
C ALA A 128 8.08 2.91 8.24
N LEU A 129 8.83 2.26 9.14
CA LEU A 129 9.86 1.28 8.80
C LEU A 129 9.27 0.04 8.12
N PHE A 130 8.10 -0.40 8.55
CA PHE A 130 7.39 -1.47 7.86
C PHE A 130 7.06 -1.09 6.42
N ILE A 131 6.45 0.09 6.20
CA ILE A 131 6.11 0.57 4.86
C ILE A 131 7.38 0.80 4.03
N PHE A 132 8.40 1.43 4.60
CA PHE A 132 9.70 1.63 3.96
C PHE A 132 10.30 0.30 3.47
N SER A 133 10.30 -0.71 4.34
CA SER A 133 10.90 -2.01 4.06
C SER A 133 10.24 -2.70 2.86
N TRP A 134 8.92 -2.86 2.87
CA TRP A 134 8.26 -3.52 1.76
C TRP A 134 8.24 -2.67 0.48
N SER A 135 8.22 -1.32 0.61
CA SER A 135 8.31 -0.44 -0.55
C SER A 135 9.66 -0.56 -1.26
N LEU A 136 10.77 -0.75 -0.52
CA LEU A 136 12.08 -1.02 -1.13
C LEU A 136 12.09 -2.36 -1.89
N GLY A 137 11.44 -3.39 -1.37
CA GLY A 137 11.26 -4.65 -2.10
C GLY A 137 10.51 -4.43 -3.42
N PHE A 138 9.43 -3.66 -3.37
CA PHE A 138 8.70 -3.26 -4.57
C PHE A 138 9.49 -2.37 -5.54
N ALA A 139 10.44 -1.59 -5.05
CA ALA A 139 11.29 -0.76 -5.89
C ALA A 139 12.32 -1.59 -6.67
N LEU A 140 12.99 -2.50 -5.97
CA LEU A 140 14.06 -3.31 -6.55
C LEU A 140 13.53 -4.43 -7.45
N GLY A 141 12.40 -5.02 -7.14
CA GLY A 141 11.87 -6.15 -7.88
C GLY A 141 11.62 -5.86 -9.37
N PRO A 142 10.85 -4.84 -9.75
CA PRO A 142 10.68 -4.49 -11.18
C PRO A 142 12.00 -4.16 -11.85
N THR A 143 12.86 -3.38 -11.20
CA THR A 143 14.16 -2.96 -11.74
C THR A 143 15.04 -4.18 -12.06
N ILE A 144 15.17 -5.12 -11.12
CA ILE A 144 15.90 -6.37 -11.31
C ILE A 144 15.25 -7.17 -12.46
N THR A 145 13.93 -7.33 -12.44
CA THR A 145 13.20 -8.08 -13.47
C THR A 145 13.44 -7.49 -14.84
N GLY A 146 13.31 -6.17 -15.02
CA GLY A 146 13.54 -5.53 -16.33
C GLY A 146 14.96 -5.74 -16.87
N MET A 147 15.96 -5.81 -15.96
CA MET A 147 17.34 -6.08 -16.37
C MET A 147 17.59 -7.54 -16.78
N ILE A 148 16.99 -8.50 -16.07
CA ILE A 148 17.24 -9.93 -16.32
C ILE A 148 16.29 -10.52 -17.36
N TYR A 149 15.12 -9.92 -17.58
CA TYR A 149 14.09 -10.45 -18.49
C TYR A 149 14.60 -10.65 -19.91
N LYS A 150 15.46 -9.75 -20.40
CA LYS A 150 16.07 -9.82 -21.73
C LYS A 150 16.93 -11.08 -21.95
N PHE A 151 17.41 -11.73 -20.90
CA PHE A 151 18.19 -12.97 -21.01
C PHE A 151 17.27 -14.19 -21.00
N ASP A 152 16.39 -14.31 -19.99
CA ASP A 152 15.37 -15.34 -19.90
C ASP A 152 14.35 -14.92 -18.81
N TYR A 153 13.05 -14.89 -19.14
CA TYR A 153 11.99 -14.58 -18.19
C TYR A 153 11.95 -15.55 -17.00
N LYS A 154 12.41 -16.80 -17.17
CA LYS A 154 12.47 -17.82 -16.12
C LYS A 154 13.42 -17.44 -14.99
N LEU A 155 14.45 -16.61 -15.28
CA LEU A 155 15.38 -16.13 -14.25
C LEU A 155 14.68 -15.41 -13.12
N GLY A 156 13.58 -14.68 -13.41
CA GLY A 156 12.77 -14.04 -12.37
C GLY A 156 12.17 -15.06 -11.40
N PHE A 157 11.64 -16.17 -11.87
CA PHE A 157 11.08 -17.22 -11.02
C PHE A 157 12.16 -17.96 -10.21
N TYR A 158 13.33 -18.25 -10.82
CA TYR A 158 14.47 -18.80 -10.07
C TYR A 158 14.90 -17.86 -8.95
N PHE A 159 14.92 -16.55 -9.22
CA PHE A 159 15.25 -15.55 -8.19
C PHE A 159 14.22 -15.56 -7.05
N VAL A 160 12.93 -15.63 -7.36
CA VAL A 160 11.85 -15.75 -6.35
C VAL A 160 12.05 -17.02 -5.49
N ILE A 161 12.38 -18.16 -6.10
CA ILE A 161 12.64 -19.41 -5.38
C ILE A 161 13.81 -19.25 -4.42
N VAL A 162 14.95 -18.72 -4.87
CA VAL A 162 16.14 -18.51 -4.05
C VAL A 162 15.84 -17.60 -2.86
N VAL A 163 15.18 -16.46 -3.11
CA VAL A 163 14.82 -15.51 -2.05
C VAL A 163 13.81 -16.11 -1.07
N SER A 164 12.82 -16.89 -1.54
CA SER A 164 11.86 -17.58 -0.68
C SER A 164 12.55 -18.61 0.24
N VAL A 165 13.56 -19.33 -0.27
CA VAL A 165 14.39 -20.24 0.55
C VAL A 165 15.19 -19.46 1.60
N ILE A 166 15.79 -18.33 1.21
CA ILE A 166 16.52 -17.45 2.15
C ILE A 166 15.54 -16.94 3.23
N MET A 167 14.35 -16.50 2.85
CA MET A 167 13.31 -16.11 3.80
C MET A 167 12.98 -17.23 4.78
N PHE A 168 12.73 -18.43 4.26
CA PHE A 168 12.43 -19.59 5.11
C PHE A 168 13.56 -19.87 6.12
N ILE A 169 14.81 -19.82 5.68
CA ILE A 169 16.01 -20.01 6.54
C ILE A 169 16.06 -18.91 7.60
N LEU A 170 15.87 -17.63 7.23
CA LEU A 170 15.88 -16.51 8.16
C LEU A 170 14.78 -16.65 9.21
N PHE A 171 13.57 -17.06 8.81
CA PHE A 171 12.48 -17.36 9.74
C PHE A 171 12.85 -18.52 10.68
N TYR A 172 13.43 -19.58 10.16
CA TYR A 172 13.85 -20.72 10.96
C TYR A 172 14.89 -20.34 11.99
N LEU A 173 15.89 -19.55 11.61
CA LEU A 173 16.91 -19.04 12.52
C LEU A 173 16.34 -18.07 13.55
N SER A 174 15.35 -17.26 13.15
CA SER A 174 14.68 -16.31 14.03
C SER A 174 13.62 -16.93 14.95
N ARG A 175 13.32 -18.24 14.84
CA ARG A 175 12.32 -18.94 15.67
C ARG A 175 12.54 -18.80 17.18
N HIS A 176 13.78 -18.63 17.61
CA HIS A 176 14.14 -18.36 19.01
C HIS A 176 13.83 -16.92 19.44
N LEU A 177 13.69 -16.01 18.49
CA LEU A 177 13.16 -14.66 18.68
C LEU A 177 11.63 -14.70 18.82
N ARG A 178 11.08 -15.81 19.36
CA ARG A 178 9.63 -16.04 19.48
C ARG A 178 8.95 -14.74 19.86
N PHE A 179 7.92 -14.43 19.12
CA PHE A 179 6.89 -13.47 19.48
C PHE A 179 6.30 -13.88 20.86
N LYS A 180 7.11 -13.75 21.92
CA LYS A 180 6.62 -13.91 23.29
C LYS A 180 5.60 -12.79 23.45
N ALA A 181 4.34 -13.14 23.33
CA ALA A 181 3.22 -12.28 23.70
C ALA A 181 3.40 -11.97 25.20
N ASN A 182 4.15 -10.93 25.48
CA ASN A 182 4.19 -10.36 26.81
C ASN A 182 2.87 -9.57 26.92
N ASN A 183 1.97 -10.03 27.79
CA ASN A 183 0.70 -9.35 28.14
C ASN A 183 0.92 -7.98 28.82
N LYS A 184 2.10 -7.40 28.73
CA LYS A 184 2.31 -6.01 29.11
C LYS A 184 1.49 -5.16 28.18
N LYS A 185 0.44 -4.52 28.72
CA LYS A 185 -0.24 -3.40 28.06
C LYS A 185 0.84 -2.50 27.50
N ILE A 186 0.81 -2.29 26.18
CA ILE A 186 1.73 -1.40 25.48
C ILE A 186 1.61 -0.06 26.19
N ASN A 187 2.70 0.37 26.79
CA ASN A 187 2.75 1.68 27.42
C ASN A 187 2.89 2.68 26.27
N TRP A 188 1.76 3.11 25.71
CA TRP A 188 1.65 4.11 24.66
C TRP A 188 1.98 5.51 25.24
N ASN A 189 3.07 5.59 26.04
CA ASN A 189 3.55 6.84 26.64
C ASN A 189 4.00 7.89 25.61
N MET A 190 3.43 7.84 24.42
CA MET A 190 3.45 9.03 23.57
C MET A 190 2.23 9.88 23.86
N PRO A 191 2.37 11.20 23.89
CA PRO A 191 1.26 12.13 24.08
C PRO A 191 0.34 12.19 22.86
N PHE A 192 0.15 11.04 22.17
CA PHE A 192 -0.72 10.94 21.03
C PHE A 192 -2.13 10.64 21.53
N MET A 193 -2.90 11.70 21.55
CA MET A 193 -4.34 11.68 21.70
C MET A 193 -4.93 10.53 20.88
N ARG A 194 -5.88 9.81 21.45
CA ARG A 194 -6.79 8.93 20.72
C ARG A 194 -7.19 9.64 19.43
N ALA A 195 -6.82 9.11 18.29
CA ALA A 195 -7.18 9.73 17.03
C ALA A 195 -8.71 9.75 16.93
N PRO A 196 -9.32 10.90 16.77
CA PRO A 196 -10.77 10.96 16.66
C PRO A 196 -11.21 10.19 15.43
N ARG A 197 -12.33 9.49 15.51
CA ARG A 197 -12.87 8.57 14.49
C ARG A 197 -12.87 9.12 13.05
N TYR A 198 -13.06 10.44 12.88
CA TYR A 198 -13.01 11.06 11.56
C TYR A 198 -11.62 11.02 10.91
N LYS A 199 -10.52 10.99 11.69
CA LYS A 199 -9.16 10.85 11.15
C LYS A 199 -8.96 9.46 10.56
N VAL A 200 -9.57 8.42 11.14
CA VAL A 200 -9.56 7.06 10.58
C VAL A 200 -10.21 7.04 9.19
N HIS A 201 -11.37 7.70 9.02
CA HIS A 201 -12.01 7.79 7.71
C HIS A 201 -11.16 8.55 6.67
N ILE A 202 -10.45 9.61 7.09
CA ILE A 202 -9.50 10.30 6.23
C ILE A 202 -8.34 9.36 5.85
N GLY A 203 -7.81 8.61 6.82
CA GLY A 203 -6.81 7.57 6.59
C GLY A 203 -7.25 6.57 5.52
N TRP A 204 -8.49 6.09 5.59
CA TRP A 204 -9.06 5.17 4.60
C TRP A 204 -9.14 5.77 3.19
N LEU A 205 -9.50 7.04 3.05
CA LEU A 205 -9.54 7.70 1.75
C LEU A 205 -8.14 7.87 1.14
N VAL A 206 -7.16 8.28 1.94
CA VAL A 206 -5.80 8.50 1.42
C VAL A 206 -5.06 7.19 1.14
N ILE A 207 -5.28 6.14 1.94
CA ILE A 207 -4.70 4.81 1.65
C ILE A 207 -5.32 4.21 0.39
N PHE A 208 -6.64 4.39 0.18
CA PHE A 208 -7.31 3.96 -1.03
C PHE A 208 -6.69 4.61 -2.27
N VAL A 209 -6.43 5.93 -2.25
CA VAL A 209 -5.77 6.63 -3.37
C VAL A 209 -4.34 6.14 -3.56
N GLY A 210 -3.57 5.97 -2.46
CA GLY A 210 -2.21 5.44 -2.54
C GLY A 210 -2.16 4.03 -3.13
N ALA A 211 -3.08 3.16 -2.72
CA ALA A 211 -3.20 1.79 -3.24
C ALA A 211 -3.66 1.77 -4.71
N MET A 212 -4.62 2.61 -5.07
CA MET A 212 -5.07 2.78 -6.45
C MET A 212 -3.88 3.14 -7.37
N VAL A 213 -3.11 4.15 -7.00
CA VAL A 213 -1.94 4.59 -7.78
C VAL A 213 -0.91 3.47 -7.89
N LEU A 214 -0.53 2.88 -6.75
CA LEU A 214 0.50 1.84 -6.71
C LEU A 214 0.12 0.62 -7.56
N HIS A 215 -1.04 0.03 -7.28
CA HIS A 215 -1.44 -1.22 -7.94
C HIS A 215 -1.77 -1.02 -9.42
N THR A 216 -2.44 0.07 -9.79
CA THR A 216 -2.78 0.30 -11.20
C THR A 216 -1.54 0.59 -12.03
N LEU A 217 -0.67 1.51 -11.59
CA LEU A 217 0.54 1.84 -12.36
C LEU A 217 1.51 0.65 -12.42
N ARG A 218 1.60 -0.14 -11.37
CA ARG A 218 2.44 -1.34 -11.37
C ARG A 218 2.09 -2.33 -12.48
N PHE A 219 0.81 -2.54 -12.75
CA PHE A 219 0.37 -3.49 -13.76
C PHE A 219 0.17 -2.82 -15.12
N MET A 220 -0.49 -1.67 -15.17
CA MET A 220 -0.89 -1.04 -16.42
C MET A 220 0.21 -0.20 -17.07
N PHE A 221 1.10 0.42 -16.26
CA PHE A 221 2.15 1.26 -16.84
C PHE A 221 3.23 0.45 -17.54
N LEU A 222 3.54 -0.77 -17.08
CA LEU A 222 4.47 -1.66 -17.79
C LEU A 222 3.98 -1.94 -19.21
N ASP A 223 2.72 -2.31 -19.37
CA ASP A 223 2.12 -2.56 -20.69
C ASP A 223 2.05 -1.28 -21.54
N TYR A 224 1.64 -0.15 -20.94
CA TYR A 224 1.61 1.14 -21.61
C TYR A 224 2.99 1.61 -22.07
N GLY A 225 3.99 1.52 -21.19
CA GLY A 225 5.37 1.90 -21.50
C GLY A 225 5.96 1.10 -22.64
N ILE A 226 5.77 -0.22 -22.64
CA ILE A 226 6.29 -1.13 -23.64
C ILE A 226 5.54 -0.96 -24.98
N LYS A 227 4.20 -1.06 -24.98
CA LYS A 227 3.42 -1.14 -26.23
C LYS A 227 3.09 0.20 -26.85
N VAL A 228 2.86 1.24 -26.04
CA VAL A 228 2.36 2.54 -26.53
C VAL A 228 3.48 3.58 -26.62
N ILE A 229 4.33 3.64 -25.60
CA ILE A 229 5.44 4.60 -25.56
C ILE A 229 6.65 4.06 -26.31
N GLY A 230 6.85 2.74 -26.35
CA GLY A 230 8.00 2.08 -26.98
C GLY A 230 9.25 2.06 -26.09
N PHE A 231 9.08 2.15 -24.77
CA PHE A 231 10.18 1.97 -23.82
C PHE A 231 10.64 0.51 -23.77
N SER A 232 11.90 0.30 -23.44
CA SER A 232 12.39 -1.04 -23.10
C SER A 232 11.71 -1.56 -21.82
N GLU A 233 11.73 -2.89 -21.65
CA GLU A 233 11.27 -3.54 -20.40
C GLU A 233 12.02 -3.00 -19.18
N ALA A 234 13.32 -2.70 -19.35
CA ALA A 234 14.17 -2.14 -18.29
C ALA A 234 13.74 -0.72 -17.93
N ASP A 235 13.49 0.16 -18.90
CA ASP A 235 13.06 1.54 -18.66
C ASP A 235 11.67 1.60 -18.01
N SER A 236 10.73 0.81 -18.54
CA SER A 236 9.37 0.72 -17.98
C SER A 236 9.38 0.19 -16.55
N SER A 237 10.19 -0.82 -16.29
CA SER A 237 10.36 -1.42 -14.97
C SER A 237 11.08 -0.48 -13.98
N LEU A 238 12.06 0.29 -14.46
CA LEU A 238 12.75 1.31 -13.65
C LEU A 238 11.79 2.40 -13.18
N LEU A 239 10.91 2.87 -14.07
CA LEU A 239 9.89 3.85 -13.72
C LEU A 239 8.94 3.30 -12.64
N VAL A 240 8.42 2.09 -12.81
CA VAL A 240 7.58 1.44 -11.79
C VAL A 240 8.34 1.22 -10.48
N GLY A 241 9.61 0.85 -10.54
CA GLY A 241 10.49 0.74 -9.39
C GLY A 241 10.67 2.09 -8.67
N SER A 242 10.83 3.18 -9.42
CA SER A 242 10.97 4.53 -8.86
C SER A 242 9.74 4.97 -8.07
N LEU A 243 8.52 4.64 -8.52
CA LEU A 243 7.28 4.88 -7.78
C LEU A 243 7.40 4.33 -6.35
N SER A 244 7.81 3.07 -6.24
CA SER A 244 7.91 2.40 -4.93
C SER A 244 9.10 2.88 -4.10
N ALA A 245 10.21 3.28 -4.72
CA ALA A 245 11.34 3.89 -4.03
C ALA A 245 10.93 5.22 -3.38
N PHE A 246 10.22 6.07 -4.10
CA PHE A 246 9.71 7.33 -3.53
C PHE A 246 8.57 7.13 -2.54
N MET A 247 7.83 6.03 -2.65
CA MET A 247 6.88 5.63 -1.62
C MET A 247 7.59 5.31 -0.29
N ALA A 248 8.74 4.64 -0.33
CA ALA A 248 9.56 4.42 0.86
C ALA A 248 10.00 5.76 1.49
N VAL A 249 10.47 6.71 0.68
CA VAL A 249 10.82 8.06 1.14
C VAL A 249 9.62 8.78 1.74
N GLY A 250 8.45 8.71 1.09
CA GLY A 250 7.22 9.35 1.56
C GLY A 250 6.75 8.82 2.91
N SER A 251 6.85 7.52 3.14
CA SER A 251 6.46 6.91 4.41
C SER A 251 7.38 7.33 5.57
N LEU A 252 8.70 7.32 5.37
CA LEU A 252 9.65 7.77 6.39
C LEU A 252 9.51 9.27 6.66
N SER A 253 9.45 10.10 5.62
CA SER A 253 9.23 11.54 5.76
C SER A 253 7.96 11.83 6.55
N SER A 254 6.90 11.04 6.37
CA SER A 254 5.64 11.19 7.10
C SER A 254 5.79 10.93 8.58
N ALA A 255 6.63 9.97 8.99
CA ALA A 255 6.88 9.71 10.40
C ALA A 255 7.67 10.85 11.09
N PHE A 256 8.70 11.36 10.43
CA PHE A 256 9.52 12.45 10.99
C PHE A 256 8.83 13.81 10.95
N CYS A 257 8.02 14.06 9.93
CA CYS A 257 7.35 15.34 9.72
C CYS A 257 5.86 15.33 10.14
N LEU A 258 5.43 14.37 10.97
CA LEU A 258 4.02 14.14 11.31
C LEU A 258 3.27 15.43 11.72
N ARG A 259 3.87 16.25 12.61
CA ARG A 259 3.26 17.50 13.09
C ARG A 259 2.95 18.51 11.97
N PHE A 260 3.75 18.51 10.89
CA PHE A 260 3.55 19.37 9.72
C PHE A 260 2.55 18.75 8.75
N LEU A 261 2.62 17.44 8.56
CA LEU A 261 1.85 16.72 7.55
C LEU A 261 0.37 16.50 7.95
N GLU A 262 0.04 16.51 9.24
CA GLU A 262 -1.36 16.45 9.71
C GLU A 262 -2.18 17.72 9.41
N LYS A 263 -1.57 18.78 8.89
CA LYS A 263 -2.27 20.03 8.60
C LYS A 263 -3.15 19.89 7.35
N LYS A 264 -4.35 20.47 7.37
CA LYS A 264 -5.28 20.52 6.23
C LYS A 264 -4.57 20.98 4.94
N ARG A 265 -3.67 21.97 5.01
CA ARG A 265 -2.93 22.49 3.84
C ARG A 265 -2.15 21.39 3.12
N VAL A 266 -1.53 20.47 3.86
CA VAL A 266 -0.76 19.35 3.26
C VAL A 266 -1.69 18.41 2.50
N PHE A 267 -2.82 18.03 3.09
CA PHE A 267 -3.82 17.22 2.40
C PHE A 267 -4.35 17.90 1.14
N THR A 268 -4.50 19.24 1.16
CA THR A 268 -4.89 20.00 -0.03
C THR A 268 -3.78 19.96 -1.11
N ILE A 269 -2.52 20.16 -0.72
CA ILE A 269 -1.38 20.11 -1.66
C ILE A 269 -1.28 18.71 -2.28
N VAL A 270 -1.33 17.66 -1.47
CA VAL A 270 -1.30 16.27 -1.92
C VAL A 270 -2.49 15.97 -2.85
N GLY A 271 -3.68 16.49 -2.50
CA GLY A 271 -4.90 16.36 -3.30
C GLY A 271 -4.84 17.08 -4.65
N ILE A 272 -3.99 18.08 -4.82
CA ILE A 272 -3.74 18.75 -6.10
C ILE A 272 -2.60 18.06 -6.87
N LEU A 273 -1.52 17.71 -6.19
CA LEU A 273 -0.35 17.10 -6.84
C LEU A 273 -0.63 15.72 -7.41
N THR A 274 -1.49 14.92 -6.76
CA THR A 274 -1.83 13.58 -7.26
C THR A 274 -2.52 13.62 -8.61
N PRO A 275 -3.62 14.36 -8.80
CA PRO A 275 -4.23 14.52 -10.13
C PRO A 275 -3.30 15.17 -11.14
N ALA A 276 -2.50 16.16 -10.75
CA ALA A 276 -1.54 16.81 -11.64
C ALA A 276 -0.46 15.85 -12.14
N ALA A 277 0.07 14.98 -11.28
CA ALA A 277 1.04 13.97 -11.68
C ALA A 277 0.42 12.88 -12.58
N LEU A 278 -0.82 12.47 -12.31
CA LEU A 278 -1.57 11.56 -13.19
C LEU A 278 -1.83 12.20 -14.55
N LEU A 279 -2.14 13.49 -14.57
CA LEU A 279 -2.31 14.25 -15.81
C LEU A 279 -0.98 14.31 -16.60
N LEU A 280 0.14 14.54 -15.92
CA LEU A 280 1.46 14.54 -16.53
C LEU A 280 1.78 13.19 -17.19
N ILE A 281 1.50 12.06 -16.53
CA ILE A 281 1.63 10.72 -17.14
C ILE A 281 0.79 10.59 -18.40
N THR A 282 -0.38 11.19 -18.41
CA THR A 282 -1.33 11.06 -19.51
C THR A 282 -0.85 11.79 -20.79
N PHE A 283 -0.16 12.91 -20.64
CA PHE A 283 0.23 13.77 -21.77
C PHE A 283 1.71 13.64 -22.17
N THR A 284 2.58 13.11 -21.32
CA THR A 284 4.00 13.02 -21.62
C THR A 284 4.36 11.73 -22.38
N ARG A 285 5.47 11.81 -23.16
CA ARG A 285 6.18 10.65 -23.70
C ARG A 285 7.66 10.67 -23.32
N ASN A 286 8.06 11.63 -22.48
CA ASN A 286 9.45 11.81 -22.08
C ASN A 286 9.72 11.03 -20.79
N PHE A 287 10.79 10.21 -20.81
CA PHE A 287 11.19 9.37 -19.67
C PHE A 287 11.39 10.17 -18.39
N TRP A 288 12.06 11.32 -18.45
CA TRP A 288 12.35 12.13 -17.27
C TRP A 288 11.10 12.77 -16.67
N LEU A 289 10.13 13.14 -17.49
CA LEU A 289 8.85 13.65 -17.00
C LEU A 289 8.01 12.54 -16.37
N PHE A 290 8.05 11.32 -16.91
CA PHE A 290 7.50 10.16 -16.23
C PHE A 290 8.16 9.93 -14.88
N LEU A 291 9.51 9.98 -14.83
CA LEU A 291 10.23 9.80 -13.56
C LEU A 291 9.79 10.81 -12.52
N VAL A 292 9.67 12.09 -12.86
CA VAL A 292 9.18 13.14 -11.96
C VAL A 292 7.75 12.85 -11.49
N ALA A 293 6.85 12.46 -12.40
CA ALA A 293 5.48 12.10 -12.03
C ALA A 293 5.44 10.92 -11.06
N PHE A 294 6.25 9.88 -11.32
CA PHE A 294 6.34 8.69 -10.47
C PHE A 294 6.96 9.01 -9.10
N MET A 295 7.92 9.92 -9.03
CA MET A 295 8.47 10.43 -7.77
C MET A 295 7.36 11.06 -6.90
N PHE A 296 6.55 11.96 -7.47
CA PHE A 296 5.43 12.58 -6.74
C PHE A 296 4.37 11.57 -6.34
N LEU A 297 3.94 10.71 -7.26
CA LEU A 297 2.93 9.69 -6.99
C LEU A 297 3.40 8.68 -5.96
N GLY A 298 4.67 8.29 -6.00
CA GLY A 298 5.28 7.44 -4.99
C GLY A 298 5.27 8.09 -3.62
N PHE A 299 5.75 9.32 -3.52
CA PHE A 299 5.74 10.07 -2.26
C PHE A 299 4.33 10.18 -1.68
N VAL A 300 3.34 10.52 -2.51
CA VAL A 300 1.92 10.61 -2.11
C VAL A 300 1.37 9.25 -1.67
N SER A 301 1.73 8.17 -2.37
CA SER A 301 1.32 6.83 -1.97
C SER A 301 1.91 6.45 -0.60
N GLY A 302 3.19 6.74 -0.37
CA GLY A 302 3.83 6.53 0.94
C GLY A 302 3.19 7.33 2.06
N PHE A 303 2.84 8.58 1.80
CA PHE A 303 2.04 9.42 2.68
C PHE A 303 0.68 8.77 2.99
N GLY A 304 -0.03 8.30 1.96
CA GLY A 304 -1.35 7.67 2.10
C GLY A 304 -1.31 6.40 2.95
N TYR A 305 -0.38 5.50 2.67
CA TYR A 305 -0.18 4.26 3.44
C TYR A 305 0.23 4.54 4.88
N PHE A 306 1.12 5.51 5.11
CA PHE A 306 1.52 5.89 6.46
C PHE A 306 0.34 6.43 7.26
N PHE A 307 -0.42 7.39 6.75
CA PHE A 307 -1.55 7.96 7.47
C PHE A 307 -2.70 6.98 7.63
N GLY A 308 -2.94 6.12 6.65
CA GLY A 308 -3.91 5.02 6.75
C GLY A 308 -3.59 4.12 7.95
N LEU A 309 -2.36 3.61 8.03
CA LEU A 309 -1.90 2.75 9.12
C LEU A 309 -1.84 3.50 10.45
N TYR A 310 -1.28 4.70 10.48
CA TYR A 310 -1.13 5.51 11.68
C TYR A 310 -2.49 5.81 12.33
N TYR A 311 -3.47 6.27 11.57
CA TYR A 311 -4.79 6.57 12.13
C TYR A 311 -5.57 5.31 12.50
N ALA A 312 -5.37 4.20 11.80
CA ALA A 312 -5.96 2.92 12.17
C ALA A 312 -5.45 2.43 13.52
N LEU A 313 -4.14 2.55 13.77
CA LEU A 313 -3.51 2.14 15.03
C LEU A 313 -3.75 3.11 16.17
N ALA A 314 -3.94 4.40 15.89
CA ALA A 314 -4.19 5.43 16.91
C ALA A 314 -5.57 5.33 17.57
N ASP A 315 -6.55 4.66 16.96
CA ASP A 315 -7.82 4.25 17.57
C ASP A 315 -7.64 2.88 18.23
N GLN A 316 -7.04 2.87 19.43
CA GLN A 316 -6.60 1.64 20.12
C GLN A 316 -7.73 0.64 20.36
N ASP A 317 -8.94 1.10 20.65
CA ASP A 317 -10.09 0.24 20.95
C ASP A 317 -10.53 -0.55 19.69
N ASN A 318 -10.31 0.00 18.50
CA ASN A 318 -10.72 -0.57 17.23
C ASN A 318 -9.53 -0.86 16.29
N ALA A 319 -8.28 -0.76 16.74
CA ALA A 319 -7.09 -0.87 15.89
C ALA A 319 -7.07 -2.14 15.01
N PRO A 320 -7.35 -3.35 15.51
CA PRO A 320 -7.37 -4.53 14.65
C PRO A 320 -8.42 -4.46 13.54
N ARG A 321 -9.61 -3.91 13.84
CA ARG A 321 -10.68 -3.71 12.86
C ARG A 321 -10.29 -2.66 11.83
N ASN A 322 -9.72 -1.54 12.26
CA ASN A 322 -9.34 -0.45 11.38
C ASN A 322 -8.20 -0.86 10.43
N VAL A 323 -7.25 -1.65 10.90
CA VAL A 323 -6.19 -2.25 10.07
C VAL A 323 -6.80 -3.22 9.05
N ALA A 324 -7.72 -4.08 9.46
CA ALA A 324 -8.40 -4.99 8.53
C ALA A 324 -9.20 -4.22 7.46
N VAL A 325 -9.83 -3.10 7.81
CA VAL A 325 -10.51 -2.23 6.84
C VAL A 325 -9.51 -1.56 5.89
N ASN A 326 -8.34 -1.13 6.37
CA ASN A 326 -7.28 -0.61 5.50
C ASN A 326 -6.86 -1.63 4.44
N GLU A 327 -6.61 -2.88 4.86
CA GLU A 327 -6.21 -3.94 3.93
C GLU A 327 -7.34 -4.30 2.95
N ALA A 328 -8.60 -4.32 3.41
CA ALA A 328 -9.74 -4.52 2.55
C ALA A 328 -9.86 -3.41 1.50
N LEU A 329 -9.68 -2.14 1.88
CA LEU A 329 -9.70 -1.00 0.96
C LEU A 329 -8.53 -1.04 -0.03
N THR A 330 -7.34 -1.47 0.41
CA THR A 330 -6.20 -1.72 -0.47
C THR A 330 -6.53 -2.81 -1.50
N GLY A 331 -7.15 -3.91 -1.07
CA GLY A 331 -7.60 -4.98 -1.95
C GLY A 331 -8.68 -4.51 -2.94
N VAL A 332 -9.65 -3.72 -2.47
CA VAL A 332 -10.68 -3.11 -3.33
C VAL A 332 -10.04 -2.19 -4.39
N ALA A 333 -9.09 -1.33 -4.00
CA ALA A 333 -8.39 -0.47 -4.93
C ALA A 333 -7.58 -1.27 -5.96
N ALA A 334 -6.89 -2.34 -5.52
CA ALA A 334 -6.11 -3.23 -6.37
C ALA A 334 -6.97 -4.06 -7.34
N LEU A 335 -8.22 -4.30 -7.00
CA LEU A 335 -9.16 -5.05 -7.84
C LEU A 335 -9.91 -4.13 -8.81
N PHE A 336 -10.65 -3.14 -8.28
CA PHE A 336 -11.59 -2.37 -9.09
C PHE A 336 -10.91 -1.38 -10.02
N ILE A 337 -9.85 -0.71 -9.58
CA ILE A 337 -9.26 0.36 -10.39
C ILE A 337 -8.50 -0.19 -11.59
N PRO A 338 -7.59 -1.20 -11.48
CA PRO A 338 -6.99 -1.80 -12.64
C PRO A 338 -8.01 -2.42 -13.60
N PHE A 339 -9.10 -3.03 -13.08
CA PHE A 339 -10.18 -3.57 -13.90
C PHE A 339 -10.79 -2.49 -14.81
N VAL A 340 -11.22 -1.38 -14.22
CA VAL A 340 -11.84 -0.28 -14.97
C VAL A 340 -10.83 0.37 -15.92
N VAL A 341 -9.60 0.63 -15.46
CA VAL A 341 -8.54 1.21 -16.29
C VAL A 341 -8.19 0.31 -17.46
N GLY A 342 -8.06 -1.00 -17.24
CA GLY A 342 -7.80 -1.95 -18.31
C GLY A 342 -8.94 -2.06 -19.33
N TYR A 343 -10.18 -2.05 -18.87
CA TYR A 343 -11.36 -1.99 -19.72
C TYR A 343 -11.37 -0.71 -20.59
N LEU A 344 -11.13 0.44 -19.96
CA LEU A 344 -11.07 1.72 -20.67
C LEU A 344 -9.88 1.78 -21.65
N ALA A 345 -8.73 1.23 -21.26
CA ALA A 345 -7.55 1.19 -22.11
C ALA A 345 -7.77 0.31 -23.35
N SER A 346 -8.46 -0.82 -23.20
CA SER A 346 -8.74 -1.73 -24.33
C SER A 346 -9.81 -1.22 -25.28
N ASN A 347 -10.84 -0.52 -24.77
CA ASN A 347 -11.97 -0.10 -25.62
C ASN A 347 -11.84 1.34 -26.13
N PHE A 348 -11.03 2.17 -25.46
CA PHE A 348 -10.82 3.57 -25.84
C PHE A 348 -9.32 3.88 -25.95
N SER A 349 -8.65 4.11 -24.81
CA SER A 349 -7.21 4.36 -24.74
C SER A 349 -6.72 4.38 -23.28
N TYR A 350 -5.42 4.23 -23.07
CA TYR A 350 -4.79 4.47 -21.76
C TYR A 350 -5.02 5.87 -21.22
N PHE A 351 -5.13 6.86 -22.12
CA PHE A 351 -5.47 8.24 -21.77
C PHE A 351 -6.75 8.30 -20.94
N VAL A 352 -7.83 7.67 -21.40
CA VAL A 352 -9.12 7.64 -20.71
C VAL A 352 -9.01 6.89 -19.36
N GLY A 353 -8.24 5.82 -19.31
CA GLY A 353 -7.97 5.08 -18.07
C GLY A 353 -7.27 5.93 -17.02
N PHE A 354 -6.24 6.68 -17.38
CA PHE A 354 -5.52 7.56 -16.45
C PHE A 354 -6.36 8.78 -16.04
N LEU A 355 -7.18 9.33 -16.93
CA LEU A 355 -8.16 10.36 -16.57
C LEU A 355 -9.19 9.85 -15.55
N PHE A 356 -9.64 8.62 -15.67
CA PHE A 356 -10.50 7.99 -14.67
C PHE A 356 -9.81 7.93 -13.31
N MET A 357 -8.55 7.48 -13.22
CA MET A 357 -7.79 7.49 -11.98
C MET A 357 -7.64 8.89 -11.38
N MET A 358 -7.36 9.87 -12.23
CA MET A 358 -7.28 11.28 -11.82
C MET A 358 -8.59 11.74 -11.19
N THR A 359 -9.72 11.45 -11.82
CA THR A 359 -11.06 11.83 -11.33
C THR A 359 -11.37 11.17 -9.99
N VAL A 360 -11.09 9.87 -9.85
CA VAL A 360 -11.29 9.14 -8.58
C VAL A 360 -10.42 9.73 -7.46
N SER A 361 -9.14 10.01 -7.74
CA SER A 361 -8.26 10.62 -6.76
C SER A 361 -8.76 11.99 -6.30
N LEU A 362 -9.20 12.83 -7.23
CA LEU A 362 -9.75 14.15 -6.94
C LEU A 362 -10.98 14.05 -6.04
N ILE A 363 -11.92 13.16 -6.35
CA ILE A 363 -13.13 12.93 -5.53
C ILE A 363 -12.74 12.51 -4.11
N CYS A 364 -11.83 11.54 -3.95
CA CYS A 364 -11.40 11.09 -2.63
C CYS A 364 -10.78 12.22 -1.79
N TYR A 365 -9.92 13.06 -2.39
CA TYR A 365 -9.32 14.18 -1.69
C TYR A 365 -10.31 15.29 -1.38
N ILE A 366 -11.26 15.60 -2.26
CA ILE A 366 -12.35 16.55 -1.97
C ILE A 366 -13.15 16.07 -0.76
N ILE A 367 -13.52 14.79 -0.71
CA ILE A 367 -14.25 14.20 0.43
C ILE A 367 -13.40 14.30 1.71
N ALA A 368 -12.10 13.97 1.66
CA ALA A 368 -11.22 14.05 2.83
C ALA A 368 -11.11 15.49 3.36
N ILE A 369 -10.91 16.47 2.49
CA ILE A 369 -10.82 17.89 2.83
C ILE A 369 -12.18 18.39 3.40
N TYR A 370 -13.30 17.95 2.83
CA TYR A 370 -14.64 18.29 3.30
C TYR A 370 -14.89 17.77 4.71
N ILE A 371 -14.52 16.52 5.01
CA ILE A 371 -14.62 15.92 6.36
C ILE A 371 -13.80 16.74 7.36
N MET A 372 -12.57 17.14 7.00
CA MET A 372 -11.71 17.97 7.85
C MET A 372 -12.33 19.35 8.10
N TRP A 373 -12.92 19.96 7.08
CA TRP A 373 -13.57 21.28 7.18
C TRP A 373 -14.82 21.25 8.06
N GLN A 374 -15.69 20.26 7.87
CA GLN A 374 -16.91 20.06 8.66
C GLN A 374 -16.59 19.91 10.18
N LYS A 375 -15.58 19.13 10.50
CA LYS A 375 -15.19 18.92 11.90
C LYS A 375 -14.61 20.17 12.55
N LYS A 376 -13.79 20.93 11.80
CA LYS A 376 -13.28 22.21 12.29
C LYS A 376 -14.44 23.19 12.55
N ARG A 377 -15.40 23.27 11.63
CA ARG A 377 -16.59 24.13 11.78
C ARG A 377 -17.41 23.77 13.03
N ARG A 378 -17.66 22.46 13.25
CA ARG A 378 -18.40 21.99 14.44
C ARG A 378 -17.65 22.30 15.74
N ALA A 379 -16.34 22.16 15.78
CA ALA A 379 -15.53 22.51 16.95
C ALA A 379 -15.60 23.99 17.28
N LEU A 380 -15.50 24.86 16.27
CA LEU A 380 -15.65 26.32 16.44
C LEU A 380 -17.04 26.74 16.89
N LEU A 381 -18.10 26.08 16.38
CA LEU A 381 -19.47 26.35 16.81
C LEU A 381 -19.68 25.93 18.28
N LYS A 382 -19.14 24.78 18.69
CA LYS A 382 -19.21 24.32 20.09
C LYS A 382 -18.45 25.26 21.01
N GLU A 383 -17.28 25.74 20.62
CA GLU A 383 -16.52 26.72 21.42
C GLU A 383 -17.29 28.04 21.60
N LYS A 384 -17.87 28.56 20.50
CA LYS A 384 -18.72 29.77 20.54
C LYS A 384 -19.94 29.58 21.43
N PHE A 385 -20.58 28.40 21.35
CA PHE A 385 -21.75 28.08 22.16
C PHE A 385 -21.40 28.00 23.66
N ASN A 386 -20.28 27.34 24.00
CA ASN A 386 -19.81 27.29 25.39
C ASN A 386 -19.50 28.69 25.94
N LYS A 387 -18.77 29.54 25.17
CA LYS A 387 -18.51 30.94 25.57
C LYS A 387 -19.79 31.72 25.79
N MET A 388 -20.80 31.51 24.97
CA MET A 388 -22.10 32.18 25.14
C MET A 388 -22.83 31.71 26.41
N ILE A 389 -22.72 30.43 26.76
CA ILE A 389 -23.26 29.91 28.03
C ILE A 389 -22.51 30.54 29.22
N ASP A 390 -21.17 30.52 29.19
CA ASP A 390 -20.33 31.10 30.24
C ASP A 390 -20.64 32.59 30.45
N ASP A 391 -20.85 33.36 29.36
CA ASP A 391 -21.26 34.77 29.42
C ASP A 391 -22.65 34.96 30.00
N ILE A 392 -23.59 34.04 29.76
CA ILE A 392 -24.95 34.09 30.35
C ILE A 392 -24.87 33.76 31.84
N ASP A 393 -24.17 32.70 32.22
CA ASP A 393 -24.04 32.28 33.60
C ASP A 393 -23.36 33.36 34.46
N SER A 394 -22.33 34.03 33.95
CA SER A 394 -21.66 35.14 34.62
C SER A 394 -22.58 36.32 34.84
N LYS A 395 -23.46 36.65 33.89
CA LYS A 395 -24.45 37.75 34.04
C LYS A 395 -25.58 37.45 35.02
N TYR A 396 -25.90 36.17 35.22
CA TYR A 396 -26.94 35.77 36.15
C TYR A 396 -26.43 35.59 37.60
N ILE A 397 -25.18 35.11 37.76
CA ILE A 397 -24.54 34.96 39.08
C ILE A 397 -24.26 36.32 39.73
N ASP A 398 -23.82 37.32 38.93
CA ASP A 398 -23.57 38.70 39.40
C ASP A 398 -24.85 39.48 39.79
N LYS A 399 -26.04 38.98 39.47
CA LYS A 399 -27.31 39.60 39.83
C LYS A 399 -27.97 38.96 41.05
N THR A 400 -27.42 37.88 41.59
CA THR A 400 -27.97 37.13 42.74
C THR A 400 -27.10 37.25 44.01
N LEU A 401 -25.97 37.95 43.95
CA LEU A 401 -25.16 38.44 45.08
C LEU A 401 -25.39 39.93 45.29
#